data_55acf9898d74aa242300803299e004da
#
_entry.id   55acf9898d74aa242300803299e004da
#
_cell.length_a   1.000
_cell.length_b   1.000
_cell.length_c   1.000
_cell.angle_alpha   90.00
_cell.angle_beta   90.00
_cell.angle_gamma   90.00
#
_symmetry.space_group_name_H-M   'P 1'
#
loop_
_entity.id
_entity.type
_entity.pdbx_description
1 polymer ?
#
loop_
_entity_poly.entity_id
_entity_poly.type
_entity_poly.pdbx_seq_one_letter_code
_entity_poly.pdbx_strand_id
1 'polypeptide(L)'
;MSSKFMKSAAVLGTATLASLLLVACGSKTADKPAESGSSEAKEITLYVEDQYKAYAETVAKAYKEQSGTTVNIKSGDQLGGLDKLSLDNQSGQAADVMMAPYDRVGSLGSDGQLSEVKLSDGAKTEDTTKSLVTAADGKVYGAPAVIESLVM
;
A
#
# COMPACT_ATOMS: atom_id res chain seq x y z
N MET A 1 22.65 42.87 71.67
CA MET A 1 22.70 41.59 72.37
C MET A 1 22.30 40.53 71.38
N SER A 2 23.30 39.88 70.91
CA SER A 2 23.59 38.47 71.08
C SER A 2 22.66 37.60 70.18
N SER A 3 23.14 37.07 69.14
CA SER A 3 23.95 35.84 68.95
C SER A 3 23.11 34.68 68.55
N LYS A 4 23.34 34.02 67.48
CA LYS A 4 24.20 32.94 67.02
C LYS A 4 23.50 32.24 65.88
N PHE A 5 24.12 32.12 64.73
CA PHE A 5 24.83 30.94 64.22
C PHE A 5 24.15 29.60 64.47
N MET A 6 23.71 28.94 63.38
CA MET A 6 24.29 27.61 63.10
C MET A 6 23.97 27.10 61.67
N LYS A 7 25.04 26.65 61.12
CA LYS A 7 25.17 25.88 59.86
C LYS A 7 24.63 24.47 60.04
N SER A 8 24.15 23.86 58.97
CA SER A 8 24.38 22.45 58.60
C SER A 8 23.51 22.12 57.43
N ALA A 9 24.05 21.83 56.35
CA ALA A 9 24.60 20.57 55.84
C ALA A 9 23.63 19.94 54.82
N ALA A 10 24.19 19.81 53.66
CA ALA A 10 23.66 19.15 52.47
C ALA A 10 23.30 17.68 52.71
N VAL A 11 22.22 17.22 52.10
CA VAL A 11 22.05 15.81 51.75
C VAL A 11 21.58 15.77 50.33
N LEU A 12 22.46 15.29 49.45
CA LEU A 12 22.14 14.81 48.11
C LEU A 12 21.23 13.59 48.26
N GLY A 13 20.06 13.71 47.70
CA GLY A 13 19.15 12.58 47.47
C GLY A 13 18.89 12.46 45.99
N THR A 14 19.62 11.61 45.31
CA THR A 14 19.34 11.18 43.92
C THR A 14 18.14 10.29 43.94
N ALA A 15 16.98 10.82 43.58
CA ALA A 15 15.80 10.05 43.27
C ALA A 15 15.71 9.87 41.73
N THR A 16 16.13 8.71 41.29
CA THR A 16 15.88 8.22 39.92
C THR A 16 14.41 7.92 39.76
N LEU A 17 13.68 8.85 39.15
CA LEU A 17 12.34 8.63 38.67
C LEU A 17 12.39 7.88 37.34
N ALA A 18 12.15 6.58 37.41
CA ALA A 18 11.82 5.76 36.25
C ALA A 18 10.44 6.18 35.70
N SER A 19 10.44 7.02 34.68
CA SER A 19 9.24 7.38 33.94
C SER A 19 8.88 6.25 32.98
N LEU A 20 7.93 5.45 33.40
CA LEU A 20 7.16 4.55 32.52
C LEU A 20 6.36 5.41 31.54
N LEU A 21 6.82 5.48 30.31
CA LEU A 21 6.03 6.01 29.19
C LEU A 21 4.98 4.95 28.80
N LEU A 22 3.82 5.05 29.39
CA LEU A 22 2.59 4.46 28.81
C LEU A 22 2.27 5.28 27.55
N VAL A 23 2.60 4.74 26.39
CA VAL A 23 2.03 5.22 25.13
C VAL A 23 0.58 4.76 25.09
N ALA A 24 -0.32 5.61 25.53
CA ALA A 24 -1.73 5.44 25.31
C ALA A 24 -2.03 5.62 23.82
N CYS A 25 -2.50 4.58 23.16
CA CYS A 25 -3.22 4.68 21.89
C CYS A 25 -4.47 5.51 22.12
N GLY A 26 -4.41 6.77 21.75
CA GLY A 26 -5.54 7.70 21.73
C GLY A 26 -5.82 8.11 20.30
N SER A 27 -6.96 7.63 19.81
CA SER A 27 -7.57 7.94 18.53
C SER A 27 -7.84 9.43 18.35
N LYS A 28 -7.85 9.82 17.07
CA LYS A 28 -8.42 11.02 16.42
C LYS A 28 -7.46 12.19 16.23
N THR A 29 -7.08 12.38 14.99
CA THR A 29 -7.53 13.59 14.25
C THR A 29 -7.39 13.32 12.76
N ALA A 30 -8.47 13.67 12.06
CA ALA A 30 -8.58 13.68 10.62
C ALA A 30 -7.67 14.74 9.98
N ASP A 31 -7.44 14.55 8.68
CA ASP A 31 -7.01 15.54 7.70
C ASP A 31 -5.57 16.04 7.77
N LYS A 32 -4.71 15.23 7.15
CA LYS A 32 -3.72 15.77 6.21
C LYS A 32 -3.52 14.73 5.11
N PRO A 33 -3.68 15.06 3.81
CA PRO A 33 -3.25 14.17 2.77
C PRO A 33 -1.75 13.95 2.97
N ALA A 34 -1.36 12.71 3.20
CA ALA A 34 0.04 12.34 3.18
C ALA A 34 0.55 12.64 1.77
N GLU A 35 1.33 13.69 1.63
CA GLU A 35 2.22 13.84 0.49
C GLU A 35 3.09 12.59 0.48
N SER A 36 2.77 11.68 -0.45
CA SER A 36 3.54 10.51 -0.77
C SER A 36 4.89 10.99 -1.30
N GLY A 37 5.83 11.19 -0.40
CA GLY A 37 7.24 11.19 -0.75
C GLY A 37 7.54 9.80 -1.28
N SER A 38 7.75 9.67 -2.59
CA SER A 38 8.11 8.44 -3.25
C SER A 38 9.51 8.02 -2.82
N SER A 39 9.62 7.35 -1.68
CA SER A 39 10.68 6.38 -1.52
C SER A 39 10.26 5.19 -2.38
N GLU A 40 10.92 5.00 -3.52
CA GLU A 40 10.69 3.82 -4.36
C GLU A 40 10.75 2.58 -3.48
N ALA A 41 9.66 1.83 -3.43
CA ALA A 41 9.62 0.59 -2.68
C ALA A 41 10.64 -0.36 -3.27
N LYS A 42 11.55 -0.89 -2.43
CA LYS A 42 12.56 -1.85 -2.89
C LYS A 42 11.96 -3.21 -3.26
N GLU A 43 10.78 -3.49 -2.75
CA GLU A 43 10.04 -4.72 -3.00
C GLU A 43 8.54 -4.40 -3.12
N ILE A 44 7.88 -5.05 -4.06
CA ILE A 44 6.43 -5.04 -4.23
C ILE A 44 5.93 -6.48 -4.44
N THR A 45 4.67 -6.72 -4.12
CA THR A 45 4.00 -8.00 -4.33
C THR A 45 3.00 -7.86 -5.48
N LEU A 46 3.07 -8.77 -6.44
CA LEU A 46 2.13 -8.88 -7.55
C LEU A 46 1.34 -10.19 -7.43
N TYR A 47 0.02 -10.12 -7.37
CA TYR A 47 -0.87 -11.27 -7.43
C TYR A 47 -1.41 -11.46 -8.85
N VAL A 48 -1.26 -12.66 -9.38
CA VAL A 48 -1.72 -13.04 -10.72
C VAL A 48 -2.49 -14.36 -10.68
N GLU A 49 -3.30 -14.59 -11.69
CA GLU A 49 -3.89 -15.91 -11.93
C GLU A 49 -2.80 -16.93 -12.30
N ASP A 50 -2.95 -18.19 -11.88
CA ASP A 50 -1.93 -19.22 -12.03
C ASP A 50 -1.42 -19.38 -13.47
N GLN A 51 -2.28 -19.25 -14.46
CA GLN A 51 -1.91 -19.33 -15.88
C GLN A 51 -0.93 -18.22 -16.32
N TYR A 52 -0.93 -17.07 -15.64
CA TYR A 52 -0.03 -15.94 -15.97
C TYR A 52 1.26 -15.91 -15.16
N LYS A 53 1.47 -16.85 -14.24
CA LYS A 53 2.62 -16.86 -13.35
C LYS A 53 3.97 -16.78 -14.10
N ALA A 54 4.19 -17.65 -15.09
CA ALA A 54 5.43 -17.66 -15.85
C ALA A 54 5.68 -16.35 -16.61
N TYR A 55 4.62 -15.75 -17.15
CA TYR A 55 4.69 -14.43 -17.78
C TYR A 55 5.06 -13.35 -16.75
N ALA A 56 4.39 -13.33 -15.60
CA ALA A 56 4.65 -12.38 -14.53
C ALA A 56 6.08 -12.48 -14.00
N GLU A 57 6.64 -13.67 -13.84
CA GLU A 57 8.04 -13.89 -13.45
C GLU A 57 9.02 -13.29 -14.47
N THR A 58 8.73 -13.44 -15.77
CA THR A 58 9.54 -12.84 -16.83
C THR A 58 9.50 -11.31 -16.78
N VAL A 59 8.31 -10.73 -16.62
CA VAL A 59 8.14 -9.27 -16.49
C VAL A 59 8.80 -8.75 -15.21
N ALA A 60 8.64 -9.46 -14.10
CA ALA A 60 9.26 -9.11 -12.82
C ALA A 60 10.78 -9.01 -12.92
N LYS A 61 11.41 -9.96 -13.62
CA LYS A 61 12.85 -9.94 -13.86
C LYS A 61 13.28 -8.71 -14.67
N ALA A 62 12.59 -8.43 -15.78
CA ALA A 62 12.90 -7.27 -16.62
C ALA A 62 12.68 -5.95 -15.85
N TYR A 63 11.61 -5.87 -15.05
CA TYR A 63 11.33 -4.70 -14.23
C TYR A 63 12.41 -4.47 -13.17
N LYS A 64 12.88 -5.54 -12.53
CA LYS A 64 13.98 -5.45 -11.56
C LYS A 64 15.29 -4.93 -12.21
N GLU A 65 15.58 -5.38 -13.41
CA GLU A 65 16.77 -4.90 -14.17
C GLU A 65 16.68 -3.41 -14.50
N GLN A 66 15.46 -2.89 -14.73
CA GLN A 66 15.23 -1.48 -15.08
C GLN A 66 15.13 -0.57 -13.86
N SER A 67 14.41 -1.00 -12.82
CA SER A 67 14.04 -0.15 -11.69
C SER A 67 14.83 -0.43 -10.40
N GLY A 68 15.48 -1.61 -10.32
CA GLY A 68 16.07 -2.08 -9.07
C GLY A 68 15.05 -2.66 -8.07
N THR A 69 13.75 -2.56 -8.34
CA THR A 69 12.68 -3.03 -7.46
C THR A 69 12.45 -4.53 -7.67
N THR A 70 12.42 -5.29 -6.58
CA THR A 70 12.06 -6.72 -6.62
C THR A 70 10.53 -6.87 -6.65
N VAL A 71 10.02 -7.68 -7.56
CA VAL A 71 8.59 -8.04 -7.61
C VAL A 71 8.41 -9.48 -7.12
N ASN A 72 7.72 -9.64 -6.00
CA ASN A 72 7.39 -10.95 -5.43
C ASN A 72 6.06 -11.43 -6.02
N ILE A 73 6.10 -12.54 -6.77
CA ILE A 73 4.91 -13.08 -7.43
C ILE A 73 4.17 -14.02 -6.50
N LYS A 74 2.91 -13.72 -6.25
CA LYS A 74 1.90 -14.63 -5.69
C LYS A 74 0.95 -15.05 -6.81
N SER A 75 0.56 -16.32 -6.85
CA SER A 75 -0.40 -16.79 -7.83
C SER A 75 -1.49 -17.64 -7.20
N GLY A 76 -2.64 -17.69 -7.85
CA GLY A 76 -3.79 -18.46 -7.40
C GLY A 76 -5.02 -18.20 -8.27
N ASP A 77 -6.19 -18.60 -7.78
CA ASP A 77 -7.46 -18.27 -8.40
C ASP A 77 -7.74 -16.76 -8.29
N GLN A 78 -8.01 -16.12 -9.42
CA GLN A 78 -8.20 -14.68 -9.50
C GLN A 78 -9.42 -14.22 -8.70
N LEU A 79 -10.55 -14.91 -8.82
CA LEU A 79 -11.77 -14.52 -8.13
C LEU A 79 -11.64 -14.73 -6.61
N GLY A 80 -11.04 -15.85 -6.19
CA GLY A 80 -10.75 -16.10 -4.78
C GLY A 80 -9.80 -15.07 -4.16
N GLY A 81 -8.87 -14.53 -4.94
CA GLY A 81 -8.02 -13.41 -4.53
C GLY A 81 -8.82 -12.12 -4.33
N LEU A 82 -9.76 -11.81 -5.24
CA LEU A 82 -10.62 -10.62 -5.14
C LEU A 82 -11.61 -10.71 -3.97
N ASP A 83 -12.17 -11.88 -3.69
CA ASP A 83 -13.11 -12.07 -2.58
C ASP A 83 -12.47 -11.80 -1.22
N LYS A 84 -11.15 -11.99 -1.10
CA LYS A 84 -10.38 -11.71 0.11
C LYS A 84 -9.82 -10.29 0.18
N LEU A 85 -9.83 -9.54 -0.91
CA LEU A 85 -9.12 -8.27 -1.03
C LEU A 85 -9.48 -7.28 0.09
N SER A 86 -10.76 -7.16 0.44
CA SER A 86 -11.19 -6.26 1.51
C SER A 86 -10.59 -6.62 2.87
N LEU A 87 -10.54 -7.91 3.19
CA LEU A 87 -9.95 -8.40 4.43
C LEU A 87 -8.43 -8.23 4.42
N ASP A 88 -7.81 -8.57 3.29
CA ASP A 88 -6.36 -8.48 3.11
C ASP A 88 -5.89 -7.01 3.16
N ASN A 89 -6.66 -6.07 2.59
CA ASN A 89 -6.39 -4.63 2.72
C ASN A 89 -6.43 -4.17 4.18
N GLN A 90 -7.44 -4.59 4.93
CA GLN A 90 -7.59 -4.21 6.34
C GLN A 90 -6.48 -4.79 7.23
N SER A 91 -5.98 -5.98 6.90
CA SER A 91 -4.92 -6.66 7.64
C SER A 91 -3.50 -6.35 7.16
N GLY A 92 -3.36 -5.58 6.07
CA GLY A 92 -2.07 -5.28 5.45
C GLY A 92 -1.42 -6.49 4.74
N GLN A 93 -2.23 -7.49 4.35
CA GLN A 93 -1.78 -8.69 3.65
C GLN A 93 -2.06 -8.66 2.15
N ALA A 94 -2.76 -7.63 1.67
CA ALA A 94 -3.03 -7.46 0.24
C ALA A 94 -1.73 -7.37 -0.56
N ALA A 95 -1.78 -7.82 -1.81
CA ALA A 95 -0.71 -7.56 -2.75
C ALA A 95 -0.74 -6.08 -3.18
N ASP A 96 0.43 -5.50 -3.42
CA ASP A 96 0.55 -4.11 -3.87
C ASP A 96 -0.06 -3.90 -5.27
N VAL A 97 0.00 -4.93 -6.09
CA VAL A 97 -0.60 -4.98 -7.43
C VAL A 97 -1.29 -6.32 -7.63
N MET A 98 -2.43 -6.35 -8.27
CA MET A 98 -3.12 -7.59 -8.59
C MET A 98 -3.75 -7.57 -9.99
N MET A 99 -3.84 -8.73 -10.62
CA MET A 99 -4.69 -8.91 -11.81
C MET A 99 -6.15 -9.01 -11.39
N ALA A 100 -7.00 -8.28 -12.09
CA ALA A 100 -8.43 -8.30 -11.85
C ALA A 100 -9.20 -8.27 -13.18
N PRO A 101 -10.39 -8.90 -13.29
CA PRO A 101 -11.27 -8.71 -14.40
C PRO A 101 -11.73 -7.25 -14.48
N TYR A 102 -11.83 -6.71 -15.69
CA TYR A 102 -12.14 -5.29 -15.90
C TYR A 102 -13.49 -4.87 -15.28
N ASP A 103 -14.47 -5.74 -15.26
CA ASP A 103 -15.81 -5.49 -14.72
C ASP A 103 -15.83 -5.32 -13.18
N ARG A 104 -14.75 -5.70 -12.50
CA ARG A 104 -14.59 -5.53 -11.05
C ARG A 104 -13.80 -4.27 -10.69
N VAL A 105 -12.95 -3.78 -11.57
CA VAL A 105 -12.02 -2.68 -11.27
C VAL A 105 -12.75 -1.41 -10.84
N GLY A 106 -13.83 -1.04 -11.55
CA GLY A 106 -14.57 0.17 -11.24
C GLY A 106 -15.24 0.16 -9.87
N SER A 107 -15.90 -0.94 -9.50
CA SER A 107 -16.53 -1.10 -8.18
C SER A 107 -15.49 -1.15 -7.06
N LEU A 108 -14.43 -1.91 -7.22
CA LEU A 108 -13.36 -2.01 -6.24
C LEU A 108 -12.67 -0.65 -5.99
N GLY A 109 -12.51 0.16 -7.03
CA GLY A 109 -12.01 1.53 -6.91
C GLY A 109 -12.96 2.43 -6.15
N SER A 110 -14.26 2.41 -6.50
CA SER A 110 -15.30 3.20 -5.83
C SER A 110 -15.47 2.81 -4.36
N ASP A 111 -15.25 1.55 -4.02
CA ASP A 111 -15.31 1.02 -2.66
C ASP A 111 -14.02 1.26 -1.85
N GLY A 112 -13.03 1.96 -2.45
CA GLY A 112 -11.76 2.28 -1.82
C GLY A 112 -10.82 1.08 -1.62
N GLN A 113 -11.05 -0.02 -2.34
CA GLN A 113 -10.19 -1.21 -2.29
C GLN A 113 -8.97 -1.08 -3.20
N LEU A 114 -9.03 -0.21 -4.21
CA LEU A 114 -7.95 0.10 -5.13
C LEU A 114 -7.62 1.59 -5.06
N SER A 115 -6.34 1.91 -5.28
CA SER A 115 -5.87 3.29 -5.42
C SER A 115 -5.98 3.76 -6.86
N GLU A 116 -6.21 5.06 -7.06
CA GLU A 116 -6.17 5.68 -8.38
C GLU A 116 -4.80 5.48 -9.03
N VAL A 117 -4.79 5.10 -10.29
CA VAL A 117 -3.58 4.87 -11.11
C VAL A 117 -3.43 5.99 -12.12
N LYS A 118 -2.27 6.61 -12.15
CA LYS A 118 -1.88 7.53 -13.22
C LYS A 118 -1.09 6.73 -14.26
N LEU A 119 -1.71 6.50 -15.40
CA LEU A 119 -1.02 5.87 -16.52
C LEU A 119 0.05 6.83 -17.05
N SER A 120 1.27 6.32 -17.26
CA SER A 120 2.34 7.13 -17.84
C SER A 120 2.02 7.50 -19.28
N ASP A 121 2.53 8.63 -19.76
CA ASP A 121 2.34 9.09 -21.16
C ASP A 121 2.89 8.10 -22.20
N GLY A 122 3.77 7.19 -21.78
CA GLY A 122 4.30 6.09 -22.62
C GLY A 122 3.40 4.86 -22.68
N ALA A 123 2.37 4.75 -21.84
CA ALA A 123 1.41 3.67 -21.89
C ALA A 123 0.51 3.85 -23.11
N LYS A 124 0.81 3.13 -24.19
CA LYS A 124 -0.02 3.10 -25.41
C LYS A 124 -1.29 2.30 -25.13
N THR A 125 -2.22 2.91 -24.42
CA THR A 125 -3.51 2.31 -24.11
C THR A 125 -4.55 2.96 -25.00
N GLU A 126 -5.27 2.17 -25.78
CA GLU A 126 -6.38 2.66 -26.57
C GLU A 126 -7.51 3.17 -25.67
N ASP A 127 -8.21 4.22 -26.10
CA ASP A 127 -9.30 4.83 -25.31
C ASP A 127 -10.37 3.82 -24.88
N THR A 128 -10.67 2.85 -25.75
CA THR A 128 -11.63 1.79 -25.43
C THR A 128 -11.20 0.95 -24.25
N THR A 129 -9.93 0.52 -24.20
CA THR A 129 -9.40 -0.30 -23.11
C THR A 129 -9.25 0.52 -21.83
N LYS A 130 -8.92 1.80 -21.94
CA LYS A 130 -8.86 2.71 -20.80
C LYS A 130 -10.24 2.89 -20.16
N SER A 131 -11.31 2.96 -20.97
CA SER A 131 -12.67 3.10 -20.46
C SER A 131 -13.11 1.91 -19.59
N LEU A 132 -12.58 0.71 -19.85
CA LEU A 132 -12.90 -0.51 -19.09
C LEU A 132 -12.33 -0.48 -17.65
N VAL A 133 -11.30 0.30 -17.39
CA VAL A 133 -10.67 0.44 -16.07
C VAL A 133 -10.92 1.81 -15.43
N THR A 134 -11.84 2.59 -16.02
CA THR A 134 -12.28 3.88 -15.51
C THR A 134 -13.59 3.71 -14.78
N ALA A 135 -13.67 4.12 -13.52
CA ALA A 135 -14.88 4.06 -12.72
C ALA A 135 -15.86 5.18 -13.06
N ALA A 136 -17.07 5.12 -12.50
CA ALA A 136 -18.12 6.12 -12.71
C ALA A 136 -17.74 7.54 -12.23
N ASP A 137 -16.79 7.64 -11.31
CA ASP A 137 -16.21 8.91 -10.82
C ASP A 137 -15.18 9.53 -11.78
N GLY A 138 -14.92 8.88 -12.92
CA GLY A 138 -13.96 9.30 -13.94
C GLY A 138 -12.51 8.96 -13.61
N LYS A 139 -12.23 8.30 -12.49
CA LYS A 139 -10.88 7.90 -12.11
C LYS A 139 -10.50 6.54 -12.70
N VAL A 140 -9.21 6.39 -12.95
CA VAL A 140 -8.62 5.15 -13.47
C VAL A 140 -8.06 4.35 -12.29
N TYR A 141 -8.47 3.09 -12.17
CA TYR A 141 -8.05 2.20 -11.08
C TYR A 141 -7.25 0.99 -11.54
N GLY A 142 -6.88 0.92 -12.81
CA GLY A 142 -6.10 -0.17 -13.34
C GLY A 142 -5.42 0.16 -14.65
N ALA A 143 -4.52 -0.71 -15.06
CA ALA A 143 -3.89 -0.67 -16.38
C ALA A 143 -4.26 -1.95 -17.15
N PRO A 144 -4.77 -1.87 -18.38
CA PRO A 144 -5.04 -3.05 -19.20
C PRO A 144 -3.74 -3.82 -19.45
N ALA A 145 -3.72 -5.11 -19.10
CA ALA A 145 -2.55 -5.96 -19.27
C ALA A 145 -2.79 -7.08 -20.30
N VAL A 146 -3.96 -7.68 -20.30
CA VAL A 146 -4.33 -8.80 -21.18
C VAL A 146 -5.75 -8.58 -21.68
N ILE A 147 -6.00 -8.93 -22.94
CA ILE A 147 -7.34 -8.95 -23.54
C ILE A 147 -7.64 -10.40 -23.94
N GLU A 148 -8.71 -10.95 -23.39
CA GLU A 148 -9.22 -12.27 -23.73
C GLU A 148 -10.58 -12.13 -24.39
N SER A 149 -10.85 -12.95 -25.40
CA SER A 149 -12.17 -13.04 -26.02
C SER A 149 -12.55 -14.51 -26.24
N LEU A 150 -13.80 -14.82 -25.97
CA LEU A 150 -14.38 -16.11 -26.37
C LEU A 150 -14.75 -16.04 -27.85
N VAL A 151 -14.18 -16.95 -28.63
CA VAL A 151 -14.56 -17.14 -30.03
C VAL A 151 -15.47 -18.38 -30.09
N MET A 152 -16.68 -18.20 -30.53
CA MET A 152 -17.65 -19.29 -30.75
C MET A 152 -17.69 -19.68 -32.24
#